data_6a36745d3ad181aea49a1ce442081d30
#
_entry.id   6a36745d3ad181aea49a1ce442081d30
#
_cell.length_a   1.000
_cell.length_b   1.000
_cell.length_c   1.000
_cell.angle_alpha   90.00
_cell.angle_beta   90.00
_cell.angle_gamma   90.00
#
_symmetry.space_group_name_H-M   'P 1'
#
loop_
_entity.id
_entity.type
_entity.pdbx_description
1 polymer ?
#
loop_
_entity_poly.entity_id
_entity_poly.type
_entity_poly.pdbx_seq_one_letter_code
_entity_poly.pdbx_strand_id
1 'polypeptide(L)'
;MEVGCGSVALSIRAALTWPVAEVTGIDYWGAAYGYGQAMCEKNAESEGVAARCRFQHGDANRLDFPDGSFDAVISNYVYHNVMGADKRALLLETLRVLKKGGVLVLNDDMKPRMYGDMEEFAQELRDMGYEDVHLIDTATEAFGSRRRAAMMMLGASQMLMGRK
;
A
#
# COMPACT_ATOMS: atom_id res chain seq x y z
N MET A 1 -4.83 -4.73 6.08
CA MET A 1 -3.96 -3.64 6.59
C MET A 1 -3.66 -2.67 5.47
N GLU A 2 -3.58 -1.36 5.76
CA GLU A 2 -3.07 -0.34 4.85
C GLU A 2 -1.73 0.20 5.37
N VAL A 3 -0.69 0.17 4.52
CA VAL A 3 0.62 0.79 4.81
C VAL A 3 0.64 2.18 4.20
N GLY A 4 0.95 3.20 5.01
CA GLY A 4 0.92 4.60 4.61
C GLY A 4 -0.51 5.11 4.42
N CYS A 5 -1.35 4.97 5.45
CA CYS A 5 -2.77 5.26 5.34
C CYS A 5 -3.11 6.76 5.21
N GLY A 6 -2.14 7.65 5.43
CA GLY A 6 -2.32 9.10 5.27
C GLY A 6 -3.48 9.64 6.09
N SER A 7 -4.48 10.17 5.40
CA SER A 7 -5.75 10.64 5.97
C SER A 7 -6.88 9.60 5.93
N VAL A 8 -6.55 8.33 5.66
CA VAL A 8 -7.36 7.10 5.74
C VAL A 8 -8.47 6.93 4.70
N ALA A 9 -8.40 7.63 3.58
CA ALA A 9 -9.44 7.53 2.55
C ALA A 9 -9.61 6.09 2.02
N LEU A 10 -8.52 5.35 1.79
CA LEU A 10 -8.57 3.99 1.30
C LEU A 10 -9.00 3.00 2.39
N SER A 11 -8.53 3.18 3.63
CA SER A 11 -8.98 2.41 4.80
C SER A 11 -10.49 2.52 5.00
N ILE A 12 -11.03 3.74 4.98
CA ILE A 12 -12.47 4.01 5.09
C ILE A 12 -13.22 3.35 3.93
N ARG A 13 -12.74 3.52 2.71
CA ARG A 13 -13.36 2.89 1.53
C ARG A 13 -13.40 1.37 1.66
N ALA A 14 -12.33 0.75 2.14
CA ALA A 14 -12.28 -0.69 2.40
C ALA A 14 -13.32 -1.09 3.47
N ALA A 15 -13.40 -0.38 4.59
CA ALA A 15 -14.36 -0.65 5.65
C ALA A 15 -15.83 -0.50 5.21
N LEU A 16 -16.12 0.47 4.33
CA LEU A 16 -17.46 0.67 3.76
C LEU A 16 -17.81 -0.42 2.73
N THR A 17 -16.84 -0.84 1.93
CA THR A 17 -17.05 -1.85 0.87
C THR A 17 -17.24 -3.25 1.45
N TRP A 18 -16.54 -3.58 2.52
CA TRP A 18 -16.60 -4.88 3.20
C TRP A 18 -17.06 -4.71 4.66
N PRO A 19 -18.36 -4.80 4.93
CA PRO A 19 -18.92 -4.50 6.25
C PRO A 19 -18.40 -5.37 7.41
N VAL A 20 -17.82 -6.53 7.11
CA VAL A 20 -17.25 -7.45 8.11
C VAL A 20 -15.72 -7.27 8.28
N ALA A 21 -15.10 -6.44 7.47
CA ALA A 21 -13.66 -6.24 7.54
C ALA A 21 -13.27 -5.36 8.72
N GLU A 22 -12.24 -5.79 9.45
CA GLU A 22 -11.49 -4.95 10.37
C GLU A 22 -10.27 -4.37 9.65
N VAL A 23 -10.09 -3.06 9.73
CA VAL A 23 -9.05 -2.34 9.01
C VAL A 23 -8.03 -1.78 9.99
N THR A 24 -6.76 -2.08 9.75
CA THR A 24 -5.64 -1.46 10.45
C THR A 24 -4.88 -0.59 9.46
N GLY A 25 -4.80 0.70 9.72
CA GLY A 25 -3.97 1.65 8.97
C GLY A 25 -2.75 2.05 9.78
N ILE A 26 -1.59 2.06 9.13
CA ILE A 26 -0.36 2.59 9.74
C ILE A 26 0.20 3.71 8.87
N ASP A 27 0.79 4.70 9.52
CA ASP A 27 1.53 5.76 8.85
C ASP A 27 2.62 6.30 9.75
N TYR A 28 3.66 6.88 9.16
CA TYR A 28 4.72 7.54 9.91
C TYR A 28 4.30 8.93 10.42
N TRP A 29 3.33 9.56 9.75
CA TRP A 29 2.84 10.91 10.04
C TRP A 29 3.95 11.90 10.36
N GLY A 30 4.93 11.96 9.47
CA GLY A 30 6.05 12.90 9.62
C GLY A 30 5.57 14.35 9.64
N ALA A 31 6.35 15.23 10.26
CA ALA A 31 6.03 16.65 10.43
C ALA A 31 5.75 17.44 9.12
N ALA A 32 6.10 16.88 7.97
CA ALA A 32 5.82 17.46 6.65
C ALA A 32 4.35 17.32 6.22
N TYR A 33 3.57 16.46 6.87
CA TYR A 33 2.18 16.20 6.54
C TYR A 33 1.27 16.84 7.58
N GLY A 34 0.23 17.55 7.12
CA GLY A 34 -0.72 18.26 8.00
C GLY A 34 -1.79 17.36 8.63
N TYR A 35 -1.57 16.04 8.71
CA TYR A 35 -2.49 15.08 9.27
C TYR A 35 -1.76 14.07 10.19
N GLY A 36 -2.51 13.42 11.05
CA GLY A 36 -2.02 12.45 12.01
C GLY A 36 -3.13 11.55 12.53
N GLN A 37 -2.82 10.68 13.46
CA GLN A 37 -3.73 9.65 13.99
C GLN A 37 -5.09 10.21 14.40
N ALA A 38 -5.15 11.32 15.15
CA ALA A 38 -6.41 11.92 15.61
C ALA A 38 -7.33 12.36 14.45
N MET A 39 -6.75 12.83 13.34
CA MET A 39 -7.53 13.15 12.14
C MET A 39 -8.09 11.87 11.49
N CYS A 40 -7.31 10.80 11.45
CA CYS A 40 -7.72 9.52 10.92
C CYS A 40 -8.91 8.93 11.69
N GLU A 41 -8.84 8.97 13.02
CA GLU A 41 -9.92 8.53 13.91
C GLU A 41 -11.19 9.35 13.67
N LYS A 42 -11.07 10.69 13.64
CA LYS A 42 -12.18 11.60 13.34
C LYS A 42 -12.81 11.33 11.97
N ASN A 43 -12.00 11.09 10.95
CA ASN A 43 -12.50 10.78 9.61
C ASN A 43 -13.30 9.46 9.60
N ALA A 44 -12.79 8.42 10.28
CA ALA A 44 -13.50 7.15 10.42
C ALA A 44 -14.81 7.26 11.23
N GLU A 45 -14.84 8.12 12.26
CA GLU A 45 -16.05 8.45 13.00
C GLU A 45 -17.09 9.12 12.11
N SER A 46 -16.68 10.13 11.34
CA SER A 46 -17.56 10.86 10.43
C SER A 46 -18.21 9.98 9.37
N GLU A 47 -17.51 8.92 8.95
CA GLU A 47 -17.99 7.94 7.96
C GLU A 47 -18.66 6.71 8.61
N GLY A 48 -18.79 6.67 9.94
CA GLY A 48 -19.49 5.63 10.67
C GLY A 48 -18.77 4.27 10.70
N VAL A 49 -17.46 4.23 10.48
CA VAL A 49 -16.66 2.98 10.42
C VAL A 49 -15.64 2.85 11.56
N ALA A 50 -15.57 3.81 12.47
CA ALA A 50 -14.57 3.86 13.55
C ALA A 50 -14.49 2.57 14.39
N ALA A 51 -15.63 1.91 14.63
CA ALA A 51 -15.66 0.66 15.41
C ALA A 51 -14.84 -0.49 14.79
N ARG A 52 -14.54 -0.42 13.49
CA ARG A 52 -13.81 -1.44 12.72
C ARG A 52 -12.48 -0.97 12.16
N CYS A 53 -12.12 0.28 12.45
CA CYS A 53 -10.87 0.88 11.95
C CYS A 53 -9.96 1.21 13.14
N ARG A 54 -8.69 0.85 13.01
CA ARG A 54 -7.63 1.18 13.98
C ARG A 54 -6.49 1.85 13.23
N PHE A 55 -6.01 2.95 13.78
CA PHE A 55 -4.90 3.69 13.18
C PHE A 55 -3.78 3.85 14.21
N GLN A 56 -2.55 3.60 13.78
CA GLN A 56 -1.39 3.71 14.67
C GLN A 56 -0.16 4.18 13.90
N HIS A 57 0.75 4.82 14.63
CA HIS A 57 2.07 5.13 14.08
C HIS A 57 2.79 3.85 13.68
N GLY A 58 3.46 3.86 12.52
CA GLY A 58 4.23 2.72 12.03
C GLY A 58 5.27 3.13 11.00
N ASP A 59 6.35 2.36 10.93
CA ASP A 59 7.41 2.53 9.96
C ASP A 59 7.35 1.39 8.92
N ALA A 60 7.25 1.74 7.63
CA ALA A 60 7.23 0.77 6.54
C ALA A 60 8.54 -0.03 6.40
N ASN A 61 9.66 0.45 6.96
CA ASN A 61 10.92 -0.30 7.00
C ASN A 61 10.84 -1.53 7.92
N ARG A 62 9.99 -1.47 8.95
CA ARG A 62 9.80 -2.55 9.92
C ARG A 62 8.41 -2.46 10.50
N LEU A 63 7.55 -3.36 10.07
CA LEU A 63 6.18 -3.46 10.54
C LEU A 63 6.12 -4.19 11.88
N ASP A 64 5.54 -3.55 12.90
CA ASP A 64 5.40 -4.11 14.24
C ASP A 64 4.20 -5.07 14.33
N PHE A 65 4.20 -6.05 13.43
CA PHE A 65 3.21 -7.12 13.37
C PHE A 65 3.90 -8.46 13.11
N PRO A 66 3.41 -9.56 13.67
CA PRO A 66 3.89 -10.91 13.36
C PRO A 66 3.71 -11.26 11.87
N ASP A 67 4.48 -12.24 11.39
CA ASP A 67 4.30 -12.82 10.07
C ASP A 67 2.87 -13.34 9.90
N GLY A 68 2.28 -13.12 8.73
CA GLY A 68 0.96 -13.65 8.43
C GLY A 68 -0.17 -13.14 9.33
N SER A 69 -0.15 -11.85 9.69
CA SER A 69 -1.18 -11.24 10.55
C SER A 69 -2.44 -10.83 9.81
N PHE A 70 -2.35 -10.53 8.50
CA PHE A 70 -3.42 -9.90 7.75
C PHE A 70 -3.88 -10.74 6.56
N ASP A 71 -5.18 -10.75 6.31
CA ASP A 71 -5.78 -11.43 5.15
C ASP A 71 -5.61 -10.61 3.85
N ALA A 72 -5.40 -9.30 3.98
CA ALA A 72 -5.10 -8.42 2.87
C ALA A 72 -4.14 -7.30 3.29
N VAL A 73 -3.23 -6.92 2.39
CA VAL A 73 -2.38 -5.73 2.54
C VAL A 73 -2.55 -4.83 1.33
N ILE A 74 -2.72 -3.53 1.61
CA ILE A 74 -2.88 -2.50 0.59
C ILE A 74 -1.94 -1.34 0.87
N SER A 75 -1.48 -0.66 -0.18
CA SER A 75 -0.74 0.59 -0.07
C SER A 75 -0.92 1.42 -1.33
N ASN A 76 -0.94 2.74 -1.18
CA ASN A 76 -1.13 3.64 -2.31
C ASN A 76 -0.25 4.88 -2.21
N TYR A 77 0.76 4.99 -3.09
CA TYR A 77 1.71 6.10 -3.19
C TYR A 77 2.50 6.39 -1.91
N VAL A 78 3.12 5.37 -1.32
CA VAL A 78 3.83 5.44 -0.03
C VAL A 78 5.33 5.24 -0.17
N TYR A 79 5.73 4.10 -0.72
CA TYR A 79 7.11 3.63 -0.62
C TYR A 79 8.11 4.52 -1.36
N HIS A 80 7.71 5.19 -2.45
CA HIS A 80 8.59 6.13 -3.15
C HIS A 80 9.04 7.29 -2.24
N ASN A 81 8.27 7.62 -1.18
CA ASN A 81 8.60 8.67 -0.21
C ASN A 81 9.52 8.20 0.93
N VAL A 82 9.73 6.90 1.11
CA VAL A 82 10.61 6.37 2.17
C VAL A 82 12.07 6.54 1.72
N MET A 83 12.72 7.59 2.18
CA MET A 83 14.06 7.95 1.76
C MET A 83 15.12 6.96 2.22
N GLY A 84 16.10 6.67 1.36
CA GLY A 84 17.25 5.81 1.70
C GLY A 84 16.96 4.32 1.83
N ALA A 85 15.71 3.89 1.74
CA ALA A 85 15.32 2.49 1.85
C ALA A 85 15.34 1.77 0.50
N ASP A 86 15.72 0.50 0.51
CA ASP A 86 15.53 -0.42 -0.61
C ASP A 86 14.03 -0.69 -0.79
N LYS A 87 13.48 -0.34 -1.96
CA LYS A 87 12.04 -0.43 -2.21
C LYS A 87 11.54 -1.88 -2.27
N ARG A 88 12.34 -2.79 -2.83
CA ARG A 88 11.99 -4.22 -2.83
C ARG A 88 11.95 -4.78 -1.39
N ALA A 89 12.89 -4.38 -0.54
CA ALA A 89 12.88 -4.76 0.87
C ALA A 89 11.62 -4.26 1.61
N LEU A 90 11.17 -3.01 1.33
CA LEU A 90 9.91 -2.49 1.87
C LEU A 90 8.68 -3.30 1.41
N LEU A 91 8.64 -3.67 0.13
CA LEU A 91 7.57 -4.52 -0.40
C LEU A 91 7.58 -5.90 0.27
N LEU A 92 8.75 -6.54 0.41
CA LEU A 92 8.89 -7.83 1.06
C LEU A 92 8.50 -7.77 2.55
N GLU A 93 8.85 -6.70 3.26
CA GLU A 93 8.42 -6.49 4.64
C GLU A 93 6.88 -6.38 4.74
N THR A 94 6.25 -5.69 3.79
CA THR A 94 4.79 -5.62 3.71
C THR A 94 4.18 -7.00 3.43
N LEU A 95 4.80 -7.79 2.54
CA LEU A 95 4.35 -9.13 2.23
C LEU A 95 4.62 -10.14 3.35
N ARG A 96 5.58 -9.87 4.26
CA ARG A 96 5.84 -10.71 5.43
C ARG A 96 4.59 -10.84 6.30
N VAL A 97 3.91 -9.73 6.56
CA VAL A 97 2.72 -9.69 7.44
C VAL A 97 1.45 -10.19 6.76
N LEU A 98 1.48 -10.47 5.45
CA LEU A 98 0.37 -11.08 4.71
C LEU A 98 0.28 -12.57 4.99
N LYS A 99 -0.90 -13.08 5.32
CA LYS A 99 -1.17 -14.52 5.47
C LYS A 99 -0.98 -15.27 4.16
N LYS A 100 -0.70 -16.56 4.25
CA LYS A 100 -0.81 -17.46 3.10
C LYS A 100 -2.26 -17.47 2.59
N GLY A 101 -2.43 -17.35 1.27
CA GLY A 101 -3.74 -17.15 0.63
C GLY A 101 -4.29 -15.72 0.71
N GLY A 102 -3.58 -14.81 1.37
CA GLY A 102 -3.96 -13.39 1.48
C GLY A 102 -3.70 -12.61 0.21
N VAL A 103 -4.38 -11.48 0.05
CA VAL A 103 -4.35 -10.64 -1.16
C VAL A 103 -3.45 -9.42 -0.93
N LEU A 104 -2.64 -9.08 -1.93
CA LEU A 104 -1.86 -7.85 -1.97
C LEU A 104 -2.34 -6.93 -3.09
N VAL A 105 -2.38 -5.62 -2.82
CA VAL A 105 -2.60 -4.56 -3.82
C VAL A 105 -1.74 -3.35 -3.44
N LEU A 106 -0.66 -3.16 -4.16
CA LEU A 106 0.36 -2.14 -3.85
C LEU A 106 0.54 -1.25 -5.08
N ASN A 107 0.03 -0.03 -5.03
CA ASN A 107 0.15 0.96 -6.10
C ASN A 107 1.18 2.02 -5.73
N ASP A 108 2.14 2.30 -6.63
CA ASP A 108 3.16 3.33 -6.39
C ASP A 108 3.76 3.85 -7.69
N ASP A 109 4.52 4.96 -7.62
CA ASP A 109 5.35 5.47 -8.71
C ASP A 109 6.66 4.65 -8.76
N MET A 110 6.58 3.46 -9.36
CA MET A 110 7.63 2.42 -9.36
C MET A 110 8.74 2.71 -10.35
N LYS A 111 9.41 3.85 -10.21
CA LYS A 111 10.55 4.24 -11.07
C LYS A 111 11.66 3.19 -11.03
N PRO A 112 12.15 2.71 -12.18
CA PRO A 112 13.20 1.67 -12.24
C PRO A 112 14.47 2.01 -11.45
N ARG A 113 14.84 3.29 -11.38
CA ARG A 113 15.99 3.76 -10.57
C ARG A 113 15.82 3.53 -9.07
N MET A 114 14.58 3.33 -8.58
CA MET A 114 14.25 3.15 -7.15
C MET A 114 13.86 1.72 -6.83
N TYR A 115 13.12 1.07 -7.74
CA TYR A 115 12.53 -0.25 -7.54
C TYR A 115 13.26 -1.37 -8.30
N GLY A 116 14.15 -1.01 -9.27
CA GLY A 116 14.68 -1.97 -10.23
C GLY A 116 13.62 -2.39 -11.25
N ASP A 117 13.79 -3.58 -11.80
CA ASP A 117 12.81 -4.17 -12.72
C ASP A 117 11.67 -4.83 -11.93
N MET A 118 10.46 -4.26 -12.04
CA MET A 118 9.28 -4.75 -11.31
C MET A 118 8.66 -5.99 -11.97
N GLU A 119 8.90 -6.24 -13.27
CA GLU A 119 8.51 -7.50 -13.89
C GLU A 119 9.36 -8.67 -13.38
N GLU A 120 10.68 -8.44 -13.21
CA GLU A 120 11.57 -9.39 -12.54
C GLU A 120 11.10 -9.67 -11.12
N PHE A 121 10.76 -8.63 -10.34
CA PHE A 121 10.24 -8.79 -8.98
C PHE A 121 8.89 -9.55 -8.94
N ALA A 122 8.00 -9.28 -9.88
CA ALA A 122 6.75 -10.03 -10.00
C ALA A 122 7.01 -11.51 -10.32
N GLN A 123 8.05 -11.81 -11.14
CA GLN A 123 8.45 -13.19 -11.42
C GLN A 123 9.06 -13.84 -10.17
N GLU A 124 9.91 -13.15 -9.41
CA GLU A 124 10.42 -13.64 -8.12
C GLU A 124 9.29 -14.03 -7.17
N LEU A 125 8.23 -13.23 -7.09
CA LEU A 125 7.06 -13.56 -6.25
C LEU A 125 6.35 -14.84 -6.74
N ARG A 126 6.19 -15.03 -8.06
CA ARG A 126 5.63 -16.28 -8.63
C ARG A 126 6.49 -17.47 -8.27
N ASP A 127 7.81 -17.34 -8.36
CA ASP A 127 8.77 -18.39 -8.02
C ASP A 127 8.75 -18.71 -6.50
N MET A 128 8.40 -17.74 -5.67
CA MET A 128 8.14 -17.93 -4.23
C MET A 128 6.77 -18.57 -3.93
N GLY A 129 5.95 -18.84 -4.95
CA GLY A 129 4.65 -19.49 -4.82
C GLY A 129 3.46 -18.54 -4.68
N TYR A 130 3.64 -17.25 -4.97
CA TYR A 130 2.50 -16.33 -5.07
C TYR A 130 1.72 -16.60 -6.36
N GLU A 131 0.39 -16.51 -6.26
CA GLU A 131 -0.55 -16.74 -7.35
C GLU A 131 -1.11 -15.41 -7.87
N ASP A 132 -1.59 -15.42 -9.13
CA ASP A 132 -2.26 -14.26 -9.76
C ASP A 132 -1.45 -12.96 -9.66
N VAL A 133 -0.12 -13.06 -9.77
CA VAL A 133 0.75 -11.88 -9.68
C VAL A 133 0.71 -11.10 -10.98
N HIS A 134 0.20 -9.88 -10.91
CA HIS A 134 0.06 -8.95 -12.04
C HIS A 134 0.72 -7.61 -11.72
N LEU A 135 1.34 -7.02 -12.75
CA LEU A 135 1.82 -5.64 -12.72
C LEU A 135 1.00 -4.81 -13.72
N ILE A 136 0.24 -3.85 -13.23
CA ILE A 136 -0.71 -3.05 -14.01
C ILE A 136 -0.16 -1.63 -14.18
N ASP A 137 -0.18 -1.10 -15.41
CA ASP A 137 0.19 0.28 -15.73
C ASP A 137 -0.93 1.25 -15.35
N THR A 138 -0.94 1.69 -14.09
CA THR A 138 -1.94 2.66 -13.60
C THR A 138 -1.71 4.08 -14.12
N ALA A 139 -0.51 4.40 -14.61
CA ALA A 139 -0.24 5.68 -15.25
C ALA A 139 -1.09 5.84 -16.53
N THR A 140 -1.15 4.81 -17.37
CA THR A 140 -1.96 4.83 -18.59
C THR A 140 -3.47 4.74 -18.28
N GLU A 141 -3.87 3.91 -17.35
CA GLU A 141 -5.28 3.75 -16.96
C GLU A 141 -5.89 5.02 -16.39
N ALA A 142 -5.20 5.68 -15.44
CA ALA A 142 -5.73 6.86 -14.75
C ALA A 142 -5.65 8.14 -15.60
N PHE A 143 -4.60 8.30 -16.43
CA PHE A 143 -4.32 9.55 -17.14
C PHE A 143 -4.46 9.44 -18.67
N GLY A 144 -4.82 8.28 -19.18
CA GLY A 144 -4.95 8.00 -20.62
C GLY A 144 -3.61 7.90 -21.37
N SER A 145 -2.49 8.27 -20.76
CA SER A 145 -1.13 8.06 -21.27
C SER A 145 -0.06 8.32 -20.22
N ARG A 146 1.07 7.60 -20.32
CA ARG A 146 2.26 7.84 -19.46
C ARG A 146 2.80 9.26 -19.56
N ARG A 147 2.68 9.93 -20.74
CA ARG A 147 3.13 11.33 -20.91
C ARG A 147 2.31 12.29 -20.03
N ARG A 148 0.98 12.12 -19.97
CA ARG A 148 0.12 12.93 -19.09
C ARG A 148 0.40 12.63 -17.63
N ALA A 149 0.54 11.37 -17.26
CA ALA A 149 0.94 10.97 -15.91
C ALA A 149 2.30 11.55 -15.51
N ALA A 150 3.26 11.58 -16.43
CA ALA A 150 4.60 12.18 -16.19
C ALA A 150 4.55 13.68 -15.89
N MET A 151 3.60 14.44 -16.48
CA MET A 151 3.38 15.86 -16.14
C MET A 151 2.93 16.03 -14.67
N MET A 152 2.32 15.02 -14.08
CA MET A 152 1.93 14.94 -12.67
C MET A 152 2.95 14.18 -11.81
N MET A 153 4.16 13.92 -12.36
CA MET A 153 5.23 13.15 -11.72
C MET A 153 4.89 11.66 -11.45
N LEU A 154 3.84 11.12 -12.07
CA LEU A 154 3.33 9.76 -11.89
C LEU A 154 3.53 8.86 -13.12
N GLY A 155 4.52 9.18 -13.97
CA GLY A 155 4.75 8.48 -15.25
C GLY A 155 5.21 7.02 -15.12
N ALA A 156 5.65 6.59 -13.93
CA ALA A 156 6.02 5.21 -13.62
C ALA A 156 5.02 4.56 -12.64
N SER A 157 3.80 5.11 -12.55
CA SER A 157 2.77 4.56 -11.67
C SER A 157 2.35 3.17 -12.13
N GLN A 158 2.49 2.21 -11.23
CA GLN A 158 2.15 0.80 -11.44
C GLN A 158 1.50 0.24 -10.18
N MET A 159 0.66 -0.77 -10.37
CA MET A 159 0.03 -1.51 -9.29
C MET A 159 0.46 -2.97 -9.36
N LEU A 160 1.13 -3.43 -8.31
CA LEU A 160 1.44 -4.83 -8.07
C LEU A 160 0.28 -5.45 -7.30
N MET A 161 -0.31 -6.50 -7.83
CA MET A 161 -1.37 -7.25 -7.17
C MET A 161 -1.14 -8.75 -7.30
N GLY A 162 -1.69 -9.51 -6.35
CA GLY A 162 -1.54 -10.96 -6.34
C GLY A 162 -2.08 -11.58 -5.05
N ARG A 163 -1.79 -12.88 -4.89
CA ARG A 163 -2.16 -13.71 -3.74
C ARG A 163 -0.92 -14.46 -3.23
N LYS A 164 -0.67 -14.39 -1.91
CA LYS A 164 0.47 -15.09 -1.27
C LYS A 164 0.20 -16.58 -1.11
#